data_92c26682cb357c88b1d71f065dca5031
#
_entry.id   92c26682cb357c88b1d71f065dca5031
#
_cell.length_a   1.000
_cell.length_b   1.000
_cell.length_c   1.000
_cell.angle_alpha   90.00
_cell.angle_beta   90.00
_cell.angle_gamma   90.00
#
_symmetry.space_group_name_H-M   'P 1'
#
loop_
_entity.id
_entity.type
_entity.pdbx_description
1 polymer ?
#
loop_
_entity_poly.entity_id
_entity_poly.type
_entity_poly.pdbx_seq_one_letter_code
_entity_poly.pdbx_strand_id
1 'polypeptide(L)'
;MTSLTAHRAVATSLLFITALGLTSCAAVSHHQFSEPAAGWQTKTGQLMYRTAKSTLIGEAIVRFSKSGDFELTVSKGPGITLLSLRQDTAFAEINASFTGQHWSGPTASAPSQLRGWLGLRDQFLRAPNQKTLRYASDGETFLFRF
;
A
#
# COMPACT_ATOMS: atom_id res chain seq x y z
N MET A 1 -39.74 -16.11 58.82
CA MET A 1 -39.18 -17.01 57.81
C MET A 1 -39.38 -16.43 56.42
N THR A 2 -38.63 -15.45 56.05
CA THR A 2 -38.61 -14.93 54.66
C THR A 2 -37.43 -13.97 54.52
N SER A 3 -36.24 -14.46 54.21
CA SER A 3 -35.14 -13.56 53.86
C SER A 3 -33.88 -14.26 53.31
N LEU A 4 -34.00 -15.43 52.69
CA LEU A 4 -32.81 -16.11 52.16
C LEU A 4 -32.79 -16.32 50.64
N THR A 5 -33.81 -15.92 49.94
CA THR A 5 -33.89 -16.13 48.45
C THR A 5 -33.52 -14.94 47.60
N ALA A 6 -33.38 -13.73 48.18
CA ALA A 6 -33.08 -12.51 47.43
C ALA A 6 -31.60 -12.30 47.15
N HIS A 7 -30.70 -12.89 47.90
CA HIS A 7 -29.24 -12.70 47.72
C HIS A 7 -28.56 -13.59 46.64
N ARG A 8 -29.23 -14.66 46.21
CA ARG A 8 -28.65 -15.56 45.18
C ARG A 8 -28.87 -15.08 43.74
N ALA A 9 -29.88 -14.26 43.49
CA ALA A 9 -30.18 -13.74 42.16
C ALA A 9 -29.27 -12.58 41.74
N VAL A 10 -28.76 -11.79 42.68
CA VAL A 10 -27.89 -10.63 42.37
C VAL A 10 -26.46 -11.05 42.08
N ALA A 11 -25.96 -12.12 42.71
CA ALA A 11 -24.60 -12.59 42.50
C ALA A 11 -24.38 -13.21 41.09
N THR A 12 -25.43 -13.82 40.53
CA THR A 12 -25.33 -14.46 39.18
C THR A 12 -25.37 -13.46 38.04
N SER A 13 -26.04 -12.31 38.21
CA SER A 13 -26.09 -11.26 37.19
C SER A 13 -24.79 -10.46 37.09
N LEU A 14 -24.04 -10.33 38.18
CA LEU A 14 -22.77 -9.60 38.18
C LEU A 14 -21.63 -10.37 37.47
N LEU A 15 -21.71 -11.71 37.45
CA LEU A 15 -20.67 -12.56 36.80
C LEU A 15 -20.82 -12.57 35.29
N PHE A 16 -22.01 -12.27 34.75
CA PHE A 16 -22.24 -12.26 33.29
C PHE A 16 -21.80 -10.95 32.62
N ILE A 17 -21.70 -9.86 33.36
CA ILE A 17 -21.30 -8.56 32.81
C ILE A 17 -19.78 -8.43 32.68
N THR A 18 -19.01 -9.16 33.49
CA THR A 18 -17.53 -9.15 33.43
C THR A 18 -16.94 -9.98 32.29
N ALA A 19 -17.71 -10.86 31.67
CA ALA A 19 -17.22 -11.73 30.58
C ALA A 19 -17.27 -11.07 29.19
N LEU A 20 -17.97 -9.94 29.01
CA LEU A 20 -18.08 -9.24 27.73
C LEU A 20 -17.00 -8.17 27.49
N GLY A 21 -16.13 -7.92 28.45
CA GLY A 21 -15.12 -6.86 28.39
C GLY A 21 -13.77 -7.25 27.79
N LEU A 22 -13.55 -8.49 27.35
CA LEU A 22 -12.24 -8.99 26.90
C LEU A 22 -12.14 -9.23 25.38
N THR A 23 -13.11 -8.80 24.61
CA THR A 23 -13.00 -8.89 23.15
C THR A 23 -12.75 -7.52 22.57
N SER A 24 -11.53 -7.13 22.38
CA SER A 24 -11.05 -6.31 21.27
C SER A 24 -9.79 -5.54 21.64
N CYS A 25 -8.68 -6.21 21.65
CA CYS A 25 -7.49 -5.64 21.05
C CYS A 25 -7.21 -6.47 19.80
N ALA A 26 -7.91 -6.18 18.71
CA ALA A 26 -7.42 -6.50 17.41
C ALA A 26 -6.10 -5.71 17.26
N ALA A 27 -4.98 -6.37 17.46
CA ALA A 27 -3.69 -5.82 17.12
C ALA A 27 -3.78 -5.50 15.63
N VAL A 28 -3.83 -4.22 15.29
CA VAL A 28 -3.65 -3.77 13.91
C VAL A 28 -2.21 -4.13 13.60
N SER A 29 -2.00 -5.26 12.95
CA SER A 29 -0.70 -5.65 12.46
C SER A 29 -0.36 -4.69 11.33
N HIS A 30 0.47 -3.69 11.62
CA HIS A 30 1.04 -2.85 10.59
C HIS A 30 1.97 -3.70 9.74
N HIS A 31 1.67 -3.81 8.45
CA HIS A 31 2.57 -4.47 7.52
C HIS A 31 3.92 -3.74 7.48
N GLN A 32 5.02 -4.50 7.60
CA GLN A 32 6.36 -3.94 7.52
C GLN A 32 6.97 -4.30 6.17
N PHE A 33 7.25 -3.29 5.36
CA PHE A 33 8.01 -3.46 4.12
C PHE A 33 9.49 -3.62 4.42
N SER A 34 10.19 -4.40 3.59
CA SER A 34 11.64 -4.48 3.64
C SER A 34 12.27 -3.13 3.31
N GLU A 35 13.29 -2.74 4.05
CA GLU A 35 14.05 -1.54 3.73
C GLU A 35 15.04 -1.79 2.59
N PRO A 36 15.27 -0.80 1.70
CA PRO A 36 16.26 -0.92 0.63
C PRO A 36 17.64 -1.28 1.17
N ALA A 37 18.23 -2.33 0.59
CA ALA A 37 19.52 -2.89 0.98
C ALA A 37 20.44 -3.03 -0.25
N ALA A 38 21.69 -3.48 -0.04
CA ALA A 38 22.71 -3.60 -1.08
C ALA A 38 22.32 -4.45 -2.31
N GLY A 39 21.36 -5.38 -2.16
CA GLY A 39 20.83 -6.21 -3.27
C GLY A 39 19.73 -5.57 -4.10
N TRP A 40 19.28 -4.36 -3.75
CA TRP A 40 18.26 -3.65 -4.50
C TRP A 40 18.84 -2.92 -5.69
N GLN A 41 18.08 -2.91 -6.79
CA GLN A 41 18.37 -2.07 -7.94
C GLN A 41 17.67 -0.71 -7.80
N THR A 42 18.37 0.35 -8.21
CA THR A 42 17.80 1.71 -8.22
C THR A 42 17.91 2.26 -9.63
N LYS A 43 16.79 2.81 -10.11
CA LYS A 43 16.72 3.55 -11.39
C LYS A 43 16.18 4.95 -11.12
N THR A 44 16.82 5.93 -11.73
CA THR A 44 16.38 7.34 -11.67
C THR A 44 16.16 7.84 -13.09
N GLY A 45 15.04 8.50 -13.33
CA GLY A 45 14.69 9.00 -14.65
C GLY A 45 13.40 9.79 -14.62
N GLN A 46 12.65 9.76 -15.70
CA GLN A 46 11.38 10.46 -15.83
C GLN A 46 10.23 9.48 -16.03
N LEU A 47 9.11 9.77 -15.41
CA LEU A 47 7.82 9.16 -15.68
C LEU A 47 6.92 10.15 -16.42
N MET A 48 6.33 9.69 -17.52
CA MET A 48 5.11 10.25 -18.08
C MET A 48 3.95 9.27 -17.79
N TYR A 49 3.00 9.72 -16.98
CA TYR A 49 1.76 9.01 -16.71
C TYR A 49 0.61 9.71 -17.42
N ARG A 50 -0.15 8.98 -18.18
CA ARG A 50 -1.23 9.52 -19.01
C ARG A 50 -2.52 8.74 -18.80
N THR A 51 -3.60 9.48 -18.59
CA THR A 51 -4.98 8.98 -18.60
C THR A 51 -5.76 9.63 -19.77
N ALA A 52 -7.02 9.26 -19.93
CA ALA A 52 -7.90 9.94 -20.90
C ALA A 52 -8.11 11.44 -20.59
N LYS A 53 -7.93 11.85 -19.32
CA LYS A 53 -8.25 13.20 -18.84
C LYS A 53 -7.02 14.06 -18.49
N SER A 54 -5.87 13.44 -18.24
CA SER A 54 -4.71 14.15 -17.72
C SER A 54 -3.39 13.50 -18.11
N THR A 55 -2.34 14.30 -18.07
CA THR A 55 -0.95 13.82 -18.20
C THR A 55 -0.14 14.38 -17.03
N LEU A 56 0.56 13.51 -16.33
CA LEU A 56 1.51 13.83 -15.29
C LEU A 56 2.92 13.53 -15.80
N ILE A 57 3.84 14.48 -15.64
CA ILE A 57 5.27 14.27 -15.90
C ILE A 57 6.01 14.63 -14.63
N GLY A 58 6.91 13.72 -14.20
CA GLY A 58 7.71 13.90 -13.01
C GLY A 58 9.02 13.13 -13.06
N GLU A 59 9.91 13.47 -12.13
CA GLU A 59 11.09 12.68 -11.87
C GLU A 59 10.70 11.41 -11.12
N ALA A 60 11.23 10.27 -11.53
CA ALA A 60 10.93 8.98 -10.96
C ALA A 60 12.18 8.33 -10.39
N ILE A 61 12.07 7.85 -9.15
CA ILE A 61 13.04 6.97 -8.52
C ILE A 61 12.34 5.63 -8.30
N VAL A 62 12.87 4.58 -8.90
CA VAL A 62 12.37 3.22 -8.78
C VAL A 62 13.41 2.37 -8.09
N ARG A 63 13.03 1.66 -7.03
CA ARG A 63 13.87 0.71 -6.32
C ARG A 63 13.16 -0.63 -6.26
N PHE A 64 13.88 -1.71 -6.51
CA PHE A 64 13.28 -3.04 -6.47
C PHE A 64 14.32 -4.11 -6.16
N SER A 65 13.87 -5.19 -5.53
CA SER A 65 14.69 -6.35 -5.17
C SER A 65 14.29 -7.58 -5.99
N LYS A 66 15.19 -8.56 -6.05
CA LYS A 66 14.88 -9.87 -6.65
C LYS A 66 13.84 -10.66 -5.85
N SER A 67 13.67 -10.36 -4.57
CA SER A 67 12.66 -10.95 -3.70
C SER A 67 11.24 -10.41 -3.94
N GLY A 68 11.12 -9.34 -4.75
CA GLY A 68 9.82 -8.80 -5.14
C GLY A 68 9.40 -7.56 -4.40
N ASP A 69 10.27 -6.95 -3.62
CA ASP A 69 10.02 -5.64 -3.04
C ASP A 69 10.15 -4.56 -4.11
N PHE A 70 9.31 -3.56 -4.03
CA PHE A 70 9.22 -2.48 -5.03
C PHE A 70 8.89 -1.16 -4.37
N GLU A 71 9.61 -0.12 -4.73
CA GLU A 71 9.33 1.26 -4.35
C GLU A 71 9.37 2.16 -5.58
N LEU A 72 8.40 3.06 -5.66
CA LEU A 72 8.36 4.13 -6.66
C LEU A 72 8.09 5.46 -5.97
N THR A 73 8.94 6.43 -6.21
CA THR A 73 8.70 7.83 -5.84
C THR A 73 8.66 8.67 -7.10
N VAL A 74 7.62 9.47 -7.26
CA VAL A 74 7.49 10.45 -8.35
C VAL A 74 7.46 11.84 -7.73
N SER A 75 8.29 12.74 -8.24
CA SER A 75 8.41 14.11 -7.75
C SER A 75 8.34 15.13 -8.88
N LYS A 76 7.94 16.35 -8.52
CA LYS A 76 7.99 17.52 -9.39
C LYS A 76 8.96 18.54 -8.78
N GLY A 77 10.22 18.47 -9.22
CA GLY A 77 11.28 19.28 -8.66
C GLY A 77 11.63 18.93 -7.20
N PRO A 78 12.57 19.66 -6.59
CA PRO A 78 13.04 19.39 -5.25
C PRO A 78 11.92 19.55 -4.21
N GLY A 79 11.73 18.52 -3.37
CA GLY A 79 10.87 18.58 -2.19
C GLY A 79 9.36 18.40 -2.45
N ILE A 80 8.90 18.20 -3.69
CA ILE A 80 7.49 17.99 -4.02
C ILE A 80 7.29 16.54 -4.46
N THR A 81 6.89 15.67 -3.54
CA THR A 81 6.49 14.31 -3.86
C THR A 81 5.05 14.28 -4.35
N LEU A 82 4.85 13.80 -5.58
CA LEU A 82 3.55 13.65 -6.20
C LEU A 82 2.93 12.28 -5.90
N LEU A 83 3.78 11.24 -5.82
CA LEU A 83 3.35 9.87 -5.56
C LEU A 83 4.48 9.11 -4.85
N SER A 84 4.10 8.31 -3.87
CA SER A 84 4.92 7.25 -3.30
C SER A 84 4.14 5.93 -3.33
N LEU A 85 4.80 4.88 -3.76
CA LEU A 85 4.27 3.51 -3.78
C LEU A 85 5.32 2.59 -3.17
N ARG A 86 4.91 1.80 -2.19
CA ARG A 86 5.67 0.65 -1.66
C ARG A 86 4.84 -0.60 -1.86
N GLN A 87 5.47 -1.66 -2.31
CA GLN A 87 4.78 -2.92 -2.60
C GLN A 87 5.74 -4.09 -2.42
N ASP A 88 5.23 -5.18 -1.89
CA ASP A 88 5.86 -6.50 -1.93
C ASP A 88 4.94 -7.52 -2.62
N THR A 89 5.16 -8.80 -2.37
CA THR A 89 4.36 -9.88 -2.99
C THR A 89 2.93 -9.93 -2.52
N ALA A 90 2.62 -9.41 -1.32
CA ALA A 90 1.33 -9.58 -0.66
C ALA A 90 0.63 -8.26 -0.33
N PHE A 91 1.37 -7.17 -0.17
CA PHE A 91 0.86 -5.93 0.37
C PHE A 91 1.35 -4.72 -0.43
N ALA A 92 0.57 -3.66 -0.45
CA ALA A 92 0.98 -2.40 -1.06
C ALA A 92 0.44 -1.19 -0.28
N GLU A 93 1.19 -0.10 -0.37
CA GLU A 93 0.80 1.21 0.11
C GLU A 93 1.08 2.25 -0.98
N ILE A 94 0.09 3.06 -1.31
CA ILE A 94 0.19 4.15 -2.27
C ILE A 94 -0.32 5.45 -1.67
N ASN A 95 0.43 6.50 -1.86
CA ASN A 95 0.06 7.86 -1.51
C ASN A 95 0.27 8.74 -2.74
N ALA A 96 -0.81 9.25 -3.31
CA ALA A 96 -0.81 10.11 -4.48
C ALA A 96 -1.35 11.50 -4.13
N SER A 97 -0.46 12.43 -3.82
CA SER A 97 -0.81 13.80 -3.40
C SER A 97 -1.52 14.58 -4.50
N PHE A 98 -1.24 14.30 -5.77
CA PHE A 98 -1.87 14.97 -6.91
C PHE A 98 -3.36 14.61 -7.11
N THR A 99 -3.82 13.50 -6.52
CA THR A 99 -5.24 13.10 -6.53
C THR A 99 -5.85 13.10 -5.14
N GLY A 100 -5.03 13.29 -4.09
CA GLY A 100 -5.46 13.16 -2.69
C GLY A 100 -5.76 11.69 -2.29
N GLN A 101 -5.33 10.71 -3.08
CA GLN A 101 -5.57 9.30 -2.81
C GLN A 101 -4.50 8.74 -1.87
N HIS A 102 -4.96 8.04 -0.86
CA HIS A 102 -4.16 7.17 -0.01
C HIS A 102 -4.83 5.81 0.11
N TRP A 103 -4.05 4.75 -0.09
CA TRP A 103 -4.54 3.39 0.08
C TRP A 103 -3.42 2.48 0.62
N SER A 104 -3.78 1.56 1.49
CA SER A 104 -2.87 0.56 2.05
C SER A 104 -3.65 -0.73 2.31
N GLY A 105 -3.11 -1.86 1.89
CA GLY A 105 -3.77 -3.15 2.08
C GLY A 105 -3.16 -4.29 1.27
N PRO A 106 -3.73 -5.50 1.39
CA PRO A 106 -3.34 -6.64 0.57
C PRO A 106 -3.53 -6.34 -0.92
N THR A 107 -2.54 -6.67 -1.75
CA THR A 107 -2.58 -6.42 -3.20
C THR A 107 -3.78 -7.06 -3.89
N ALA A 108 -4.23 -8.22 -3.39
CA ALA A 108 -5.40 -8.93 -3.91
C ALA A 108 -6.73 -8.15 -3.72
N SER A 109 -6.80 -7.26 -2.74
CA SER A 109 -7.98 -6.43 -2.44
C SER A 109 -7.87 -4.99 -2.93
N ALA A 110 -6.85 -4.68 -3.74
CA ALA A 110 -6.63 -3.34 -4.24
C ALA A 110 -7.80 -2.85 -5.12
N PRO A 111 -8.20 -1.58 -4.98
CA PRO A 111 -9.17 -0.95 -5.88
C PRO A 111 -8.72 -1.03 -7.34
N SER A 112 -9.69 -1.15 -8.25
CA SER A 112 -9.41 -1.27 -9.69
C SER A 112 -8.59 -0.10 -10.24
N GLN A 113 -8.80 1.11 -9.72
CA GLN A 113 -8.07 2.32 -10.11
C GLN A 113 -6.56 2.27 -9.81
N LEU A 114 -6.13 1.37 -8.93
CA LEU A 114 -4.72 1.21 -8.56
C LEU A 114 -4.01 0.10 -9.32
N ARG A 115 -4.72 -0.70 -10.12
CA ARG A 115 -4.15 -1.86 -10.83
C ARG A 115 -2.99 -1.50 -11.74
N GLY A 116 -3.10 -0.38 -12.45
CA GLY A 116 -2.02 0.11 -13.30
C GLY A 116 -0.75 0.38 -12.49
N TRP A 117 -0.86 1.11 -11.40
CA TRP A 117 0.26 1.41 -10.51
C TRP A 117 0.88 0.16 -9.88
N LEU A 118 0.05 -0.76 -9.38
CA LEU A 118 0.52 -1.99 -8.75
C LEU A 118 1.12 -2.98 -9.77
N GLY A 119 0.70 -2.94 -11.02
CA GLY A 119 1.25 -3.74 -12.10
C GLY A 119 2.67 -3.35 -12.50
N LEU A 120 3.12 -2.14 -12.17
CA LEU A 120 4.48 -1.66 -12.46
C LEU A 120 5.56 -2.55 -11.84
N ARG A 121 5.36 -3.02 -10.61
CA ARG A 121 6.28 -3.94 -9.94
C ARG A 121 6.66 -5.12 -10.85
N ASP A 122 5.68 -5.80 -11.39
CA ASP A 122 5.93 -6.98 -12.23
C ASP A 122 6.61 -6.63 -13.55
N GLN A 123 6.36 -5.44 -14.09
CA GLN A 123 7.05 -4.95 -15.29
C GLN A 123 8.54 -4.71 -15.02
N PHE A 124 8.88 -4.07 -13.90
CA PHE A 124 10.27 -3.83 -13.52
C PHE A 124 11.03 -5.11 -13.19
N LEU A 125 10.39 -6.04 -12.46
CA LEU A 125 11.00 -7.34 -12.15
C LEU A 125 11.25 -8.19 -13.38
N ARG A 126 10.35 -8.11 -14.38
CA ARG A 126 10.47 -8.85 -15.64
C ARG A 126 11.54 -8.30 -16.56
N ALA A 127 11.78 -6.99 -16.54
CA ALA A 127 12.69 -6.30 -17.43
C ALA A 127 13.60 -5.30 -16.69
N PRO A 128 14.48 -5.77 -15.78
CA PRO A 128 15.21 -4.91 -14.85
C PRO A 128 16.22 -3.98 -15.53
N ASN A 129 16.72 -4.33 -16.72
CA ASN A 129 17.80 -3.58 -17.40
C ASN A 129 17.32 -2.62 -18.49
N GLN A 130 15.99 -2.48 -18.68
CA GLN A 130 15.47 -1.58 -19.72
C GLN A 130 15.73 -0.12 -19.36
N LYS A 131 16.18 0.66 -20.36
CA LYS A 131 16.32 2.12 -20.27
C LYS A 131 15.00 2.84 -20.49
N THR A 132 14.06 2.20 -21.16
CA THR A 132 12.71 2.70 -21.38
C THR A 132 11.72 1.59 -21.09
N LEU A 133 10.74 1.87 -20.22
CA LEU A 133 9.66 0.95 -19.93
C LEU A 133 8.34 1.62 -20.30
N ARG A 134 7.58 0.98 -21.18
CA ARG A 134 6.22 1.38 -21.51
C ARG A 134 5.26 0.32 -21.03
N TYR A 135 4.26 0.74 -20.25
CA TYR A 135 3.23 -0.12 -19.72
C TYR A 135 1.87 0.55 -19.85
N ALA A 136 0.86 -0.20 -20.25
CA ALA A 136 -0.52 0.27 -20.36
C ALA A 136 -1.46 -0.69 -19.62
N SER A 137 -2.39 -0.14 -18.87
CA SER A 137 -3.40 -0.89 -18.13
C SER A 137 -4.64 -0.02 -17.94
N ASP A 138 -5.82 -0.59 -18.23
CA ASP A 138 -7.13 0.03 -17.93
C ASP A 138 -7.28 1.49 -18.42
N GLY A 139 -6.74 1.82 -19.60
CA GLY A 139 -6.77 3.18 -20.17
C GLY A 139 -5.70 4.13 -19.63
N GLU A 140 -4.83 3.65 -18.77
CA GLU A 140 -3.66 4.37 -18.28
C GLU A 140 -2.41 3.97 -19.05
N THR A 141 -1.50 4.90 -19.27
CA THR A 141 -0.20 4.63 -19.90
C THR A 141 0.92 5.20 -19.04
N PHE A 142 1.90 4.37 -18.76
CA PHE A 142 3.12 4.69 -18.04
C PHE A 142 4.30 4.60 -19.00
N LEU A 143 5.09 5.64 -19.09
CA LEU A 143 6.34 5.67 -19.86
C LEU A 143 7.45 6.16 -18.96
N PHE A 144 8.38 5.26 -18.64
CA PHE A 144 9.61 5.59 -17.94
C PHE A 144 10.78 5.70 -18.92
N ARG A 145 11.67 6.66 -18.66
CA ARG A 145 12.94 6.84 -19.37
C ARG A 145 14.04 7.06 -18.31
N PHE A 146 15.03 6.16 -18.30
CA PHE A 146 16.17 6.14 -17.37
C PHE A 146 17.48 6.48 -18.06
#